data_f83f646ef47326e22ce87984701cd537
#
_entry.id   f83f646ef47326e22ce87984701cd537
#
_cell.length_a   1.000
_cell.length_b   1.000
_cell.length_c   1.000
_cell.angle_alpha   90.00
_cell.angle_beta   90.00
_cell.angle_gamma   90.00
#
_symmetry.space_group_name_H-M   'P 1'
#
loop_
_entity.id
_entity.type
_entity.pdbx_description
1 polymer ?
#
loop_
_entity_poly.entity_id
_entity_poly.type
_entity_poly.pdbx_seq_one_letter_code
_entity_poly.pdbx_strand_id
1 'polypeptide(L)'
;MFSPHPNLADAVNGSIIQSEIEGGVFLNDLPPSTVLQIQTMHHCYTAVLLGGSDAMLSGHPEFCPEPVQVAIAGSTWGGSMLKLQFVGRGMHLEFRHPEYATPIITSPIQEIRDYQTDSDLPSLNTNRSLS
;
A
#
# COMPACT_ATOMS: atom_id res chain seq x y z
N MET A 1 -5.59 17.70 6.33
CA MET A 1 -5.77 17.08 6.72
C MET A 1 -6.17 16.49 7.03
N PHE A 2 -6.10 16.15 6.91
CA PHE A 2 -6.48 15.33 7.21
C PHE A 2 -7.25 15.24 7.73
N SER A 3 -7.64 15.10 7.79
CA SER A 3 -8.33 14.85 8.40
C SER A 3 -8.83 14.31 8.52
N PRO A 4 -8.59 14.17 8.22
CA PRO A 4 -9.14 13.52 8.37
C PRO A 4 -9.89 12.80 8.46
N HIS A 5 -9.55 12.21 8.00
CA HIS A 5 -10.40 11.47 8.31
C HIS A 5 -10.59 11.37 9.69
N PRO A 6 -11.40 12.05 10.30
CA PRO A 6 -11.50 12.21 11.73
C PRO A 6 -11.92 10.94 12.42
N ASN A 7 -12.86 10.27 11.90
CA ASN A 7 -13.29 9.07 12.59
C ASN A 7 -12.19 8.02 12.62
N LEU A 8 -11.34 8.05 11.65
CA LEU A 8 -10.23 7.14 11.65
C LEU A 8 -9.29 7.45 12.81
N ALA A 9 -8.97 8.70 12.98
CA ALA A 9 -8.11 9.08 14.05
C ALA A 9 -8.76 8.74 15.39
N ASP A 10 -10.04 8.96 15.49
CA ASP A 10 -10.73 8.67 16.73
C ASP A 10 -10.72 7.19 17.03
N ALA A 11 -10.99 6.39 16.02
CA ALA A 11 -11.12 4.96 16.24
C ALA A 11 -9.85 4.36 16.80
N VAL A 12 -8.73 4.91 16.38
CA VAL A 12 -7.47 4.32 16.80
C VAL A 12 -6.81 5.14 17.87
N ASN A 13 -7.45 6.19 18.31
CA ASN A 13 -6.95 6.97 19.41
C ASN A 13 -5.58 7.53 19.16
N GLY A 14 -5.37 7.94 17.95
CA GLY A 14 -4.10 8.53 17.61
C GLY A 14 -2.96 7.57 17.44
N SER A 15 -3.27 6.29 17.35
CA SER A 15 -2.21 5.32 17.21
C SER A 15 -1.86 4.98 15.77
N ILE A 16 -2.38 5.73 14.82
CA ILE A 16 -1.99 5.54 13.43
C ILE A 16 -0.81 6.44 13.11
N ILE A 17 0.22 5.84 12.58
CA ILE A 17 1.43 6.56 12.21
C ILE A 17 1.50 6.59 10.70
N GLN A 18 1.64 7.79 10.15
CA GLN A 18 1.78 7.98 8.73
C GLN A 18 3.20 8.42 8.46
N SER A 19 3.81 7.83 7.45
CA SER A 19 5.16 8.20 7.03
C SER A 19 5.21 8.32 5.52
N GLU A 20 6.01 9.25 5.05
CA GLU A 20 6.28 9.35 3.62
C GLU A 20 7.53 8.55 3.33
N ILE A 21 7.45 7.69 2.31
CA ILE A 21 8.56 6.86 1.93
C ILE A 21 9.31 7.54 0.81
N GLU A 22 10.58 7.83 1.04
CA GLU A 22 11.41 8.46 0.03
C GLU A 22 12.10 7.39 -0.79
N GLY A 23 12.13 7.60 -2.10
CA GLY A 23 12.74 6.64 -3.00
C GLY A 23 11.86 5.45 -3.27
N GLY A 24 11.81 4.53 -2.37
CA GLY A 24 10.98 3.35 -2.54
C GLY A 24 11.10 2.42 -1.36
N VAL A 25 10.34 1.33 -1.43
CA VAL A 25 10.30 0.37 -0.34
C VAL A 25 10.06 -1.03 -0.91
N PHE A 26 10.67 -2.02 -0.28
CA PHE A 26 10.36 -3.41 -0.59
C PHE A 26 9.18 -3.85 0.25
N LEU A 27 8.23 -4.53 -0.39
CA LEU A 27 7.02 -4.95 0.31
C LEU A 27 7.34 -5.88 1.48
N ASN A 28 8.36 -6.71 1.32
CA ASN A 28 8.73 -7.63 2.38
C ASN A 28 9.26 -6.94 3.63
N ASP A 29 9.64 -5.69 3.50
CA ASP A 29 10.14 -4.95 4.65
C ASP A 29 9.02 -4.35 5.48
N LEU A 30 7.78 -4.51 5.04
CA LEU A 30 6.62 -3.94 5.73
C LEU A 30 5.79 -5.06 6.32
N PRO A 31 5.30 -4.89 7.55
CA PRO A 31 4.48 -5.94 8.16
C PRO A 31 3.13 -6.07 7.48
N PRO A 32 2.51 -7.24 7.57
CA PRO A 32 1.14 -7.38 7.08
C PRO A 32 0.23 -6.36 7.75
N SER A 33 -0.80 -5.97 7.06
CA SER A 33 -1.77 -4.96 7.49
C SER A 33 -1.26 -3.53 7.37
N THR A 34 -0.04 -3.33 6.92
CA THR A 34 0.41 -2.00 6.56
C THR A 34 -0.42 -1.50 5.40
N VAL A 35 -0.85 -0.25 5.47
CA VAL A 35 -1.59 0.38 4.39
C VAL A 35 -0.63 1.29 3.64
N LEU A 36 -0.47 1.02 2.35
CA LEU A 36 0.32 1.87 1.48
C LEU A 36 -0.60 2.72 0.63
N GLN A 37 -0.35 4.00 0.58
CA GLN A 37 -0.97 4.87 -0.40
C GLN A 37 0.06 5.18 -1.46
N ILE A 38 -0.27 4.84 -2.70
CA ILE A 38 0.65 4.98 -3.81
C ILE A 38 0.02 5.95 -4.79
N GLN A 39 0.53 7.16 -4.81
CA GLN A 39 0.02 8.19 -5.70
C GLN A 39 0.78 8.11 -7.01
N THR A 40 0.07 7.75 -8.08
CA THR A 40 0.64 7.80 -9.41
C THR A 40 0.22 9.10 -10.08
N MET A 41 0.68 9.29 -11.31
CA MET A 41 0.32 10.49 -12.04
C MET A 41 -1.19 10.67 -12.20
N HIS A 42 -1.92 9.58 -12.34
CA HIS A 42 -3.35 9.65 -12.64
C HIS A 42 -4.27 9.18 -11.52
N HIS A 43 -3.79 8.35 -10.61
CA HIS A 43 -4.65 7.74 -9.61
C HIS A 43 -3.91 7.60 -8.29
N CYS A 44 -4.68 7.52 -7.21
CA CYS A 44 -4.15 7.23 -5.89
C CYS A 44 -4.63 5.84 -5.50
N TYR A 45 -3.70 4.92 -5.37
CA TYR A 45 -4.03 3.55 -5.00
C TYR A 45 -3.84 3.37 -3.51
N THR A 46 -4.70 2.55 -2.92
CA THR A 46 -4.57 2.15 -1.52
C THR A 46 -4.38 0.65 -1.50
N ALA A 47 -3.28 0.22 -0.93
CA ALA A 47 -2.94 -1.20 -0.84
C ALA A 47 -2.83 -1.59 0.62
N VAL A 48 -3.65 -2.55 1.04
CA VAL A 48 -3.54 -3.12 2.38
C VAL A 48 -2.76 -4.42 2.21
N LEU A 49 -1.56 -4.45 2.77
CA LEU A 49 -0.65 -5.57 2.55
C LEU A 49 -1.11 -6.80 3.31
N LEU A 50 -1.10 -7.93 2.62
CA LEU A 50 -1.52 -9.19 3.21
C LEU A 50 -0.34 -10.10 3.51
N GLY A 51 0.85 -9.72 3.05
CA GLY A 51 2.04 -10.54 3.22
C GLY A 51 2.59 -10.92 1.87
N GLY A 52 3.92 -10.95 1.75
CA GLY A 52 4.55 -11.25 0.48
C GLY A 52 4.17 -10.23 -0.57
N SER A 53 3.66 -10.70 -1.69
CA SER A 53 3.22 -9.83 -2.77
C SER A 53 1.73 -9.54 -2.75
N ASP A 54 0.99 -10.16 -1.86
CA ASP A 54 -0.48 -10.04 -1.88
C ASP A 54 -0.93 -8.78 -1.19
N ALA A 55 -1.95 -8.16 -1.74
CA ALA A 55 -2.51 -6.95 -1.17
C ALA A 55 -3.96 -6.80 -1.61
N MET A 56 -4.74 -6.10 -0.77
CA MET A 56 -6.05 -5.63 -1.19
C MET A 56 -5.85 -4.24 -1.76
N LEU A 57 -6.09 -4.11 -3.05
CA LEU A 57 -5.81 -2.87 -3.77
C LEU A 57 -7.10 -2.21 -4.22
N SER A 58 -7.16 -0.89 -4.07
CA SER A 58 -8.28 -0.09 -4.55
C SER A 58 -7.75 1.22 -5.08
N GLY A 59 -8.62 1.97 -5.78
CA GLY A 59 -8.28 3.32 -6.20
C GLY A 59 -8.35 3.58 -7.69
N HIS A 60 -8.53 2.55 -8.51
CA HIS A 60 -8.69 2.76 -9.94
C HIS A 60 -10.13 2.49 -10.32
N PRO A 61 -10.78 3.44 -11.02
CA PRO A 61 -12.22 3.31 -11.28
C PRO A 61 -12.60 2.11 -12.14
N GLU A 62 -11.67 1.59 -12.91
CA GLU A 62 -11.97 0.46 -13.76
C GLU A 62 -11.44 -0.85 -13.17
N PHE A 63 -10.17 -0.88 -12.78
CA PHE A 63 -9.55 -2.13 -12.37
C PHE A 63 -9.85 -2.49 -10.92
N CYS A 64 -9.98 -1.51 -10.06
CA CYS A 64 -10.21 -1.78 -8.64
C CYS A 64 -10.93 -0.59 -8.00
N PRO A 65 -12.21 -0.39 -8.36
CA PRO A 65 -12.98 0.66 -7.70
C PRO A 65 -13.25 0.35 -6.24
N GLU A 66 -13.26 -0.95 -5.91
CA GLU A 66 -13.36 -1.41 -4.54
C GLU A 66 -12.19 -2.33 -4.28
N PRO A 67 -11.84 -2.55 -3.01
CA PRO A 67 -10.68 -3.39 -2.72
C PRO A 67 -10.80 -4.77 -3.35
N VAL A 68 -9.76 -5.18 -4.03
CA VAL A 68 -9.69 -6.49 -4.66
C VAL A 68 -8.31 -7.05 -4.37
N GLN A 69 -8.25 -8.34 -4.15
CA GLN A 69 -6.96 -8.97 -3.87
C GLN A 69 -6.17 -9.08 -5.15
N VAL A 70 -4.95 -8.57 -5.11
CA VAL A 70 -4.03 -8.61 -6.25
C VAL A 70 -2.67 -9.08 -5.77
N ALA A 71 -1.82 -9.44 -6.71
CA ALA A 71 -0.43 -9.72 -6.42
C ALA A 71 0.39 -8.58 -7.00
N ILE A 72 1.06 -7.84 -6.13
CA ILE A 72 1.92 -6.74 -6.58
C ILE A 72 3.27 -7.32 -6.93
N ALA A 73 3.60 -7.30 -8.21
CA ALA A 73 4.87 -7.88 -8.66
C ALA A 73 6.04 -6.99 -8.30
N GLY A 74 5.83 -5.69 -8.32
CA GLY A 74 6.88 -4.73 -8.04
C GLY A 74 6.66 -3.48 -8.87
N SER A 75 7.75 -2.87 -9.34
CA SER A 75 7.63 -1.70 -10.18
C SER A 75 8.69 -1.76 -11.28
N THR A 76 8.42 -1.02 -12.35
CA THR A 76 9.28 -1.07 -13.54
C THR A 76 9.60 0.33 -14.02
N TRP A 77 10.69 0.42 -14.79
CA TRP A 77 11.04 1.66 -15.49
C TRP A 77 10.53 1.54 -16.93
N GLY A 78 9.24 1.68 -17.11
CA GLY A 78 8.68 1.65 -18.46
C GLY A 78 8.40 0.25 -18.98
N GLY A 79 8.35 -0.74 -18.10
CA GLY A 79 7.89 -2.07 -18.47
C GLY A 79 8.95 -3.04 -18.92
N SER A 80 10.20 -2.61 -19.03
CA SER A 80 11.22 -3.51 -19.54
C SER A 80 12.03 -4.19 -18.45
N MET A 81 12.08 -3.61 -17.26
CA MET A 81 12.81 -4.20 -16.15
C MET A 81 11.97 -4.11 -14.91
N LEU A 82 11.63 -5.26 -14.37
CA LEU A 82 10.80 -5.34 -13.19
C LEU A 82 11.68 -5.53 -11.95
N LYS A 83 11.54 -4.64 -10.99
CA LYS A 83 12.20 -4.82 -9.71
C LYS A 83 11.21 -5.48 -8.78
N LEU A 84 11.45 -6.72 -8.46
CA LEU A 84 10.49 -7.56 -7.74
C LEU A 84 10.23 -7.02 -6.34
N GLN A 85 8.96 -6.94 -5.99
CA GLN A 85 8.49 -6.53 -4.67
C GLN A 85 8.95 -5.15 -4.25
N PHE A 86 9.42 -4.35 -5.17
CA PHE A 86 9.87 -2.99 -4.89
C PHE A 86 8.88 -1.99 -5.45
N VAL A 87 8.47 -1.04 -4.63
CA VAL A 87 7.58 0.05 -5.04
C VAL A 87 8.40 1.31 -4.98
N GLY A 88 8.71 1.90 -6.14
CA GLY A 88 9.64 3.01 -6.20
C GLY A 88 9.07 4.24 -6.89
N ARG A 89 9.46 5.41 -6.38
CA ARG A 89 9.04 6.68 -6.98
C ARG A 89 9.68 6.81 -8.34
N GLY A 90 8.90 7.30 -9.29
CA GLY A 90 9.33 7.43 -10.67
C GLY A 90 9.13 6.19 -11.49
N MET A 91 8.86 5.06 -10.86
CA MET A 91 8.64 3.80 -11.53
C MET A 91 7.16 3.56 -11.71
N HIS A 92 6.82 2.59 -12.54
CA HIS A 92 5.43 2.20 -12.78
C HIS A 92 5.10 0.98 -11.94
N LEU A 93 4.01 1.04 -11.20
CA LEU A 93 3.57 -0.10 -10.39
C LEU A 93 3.06 -1.20 -11.30
N GLU A 94 3.43 -2.43 -11.03
CA GLU A 94 2.95 -3.57 -11.79
C GLU A 94 2.28 -4.54 -10.86
N PHE A 95 1.04 -4.91 -11.16
CA PHE A 95 0.31 -5.87 -10.33
C PHE A 95 -0.55 -6.77 -11.20
N ARG A 96 -0.89 -7.94 -10.66
CA ARG A 96 -1.73 -8.91 -11.33
C ARG A 96 -3.10 -8.94 -10.69
N HIS A 97 -4.10 -8.72 -11.51
CA HIS A 97 -5.51 -8.76 -11.10
C HIS A 97 -6.08 -10.09 -11.54
N PRO A 98 -6.85 -10.78 -10.68
CA PRO A 98 -7.33 -12.12 -11.03
C PRO A 98 -8.22 -12.19 -12.25
N GLU A 99 -8.84 -11.08 -12.63
CA GLU A 99 -9.73 -11.08 -13.78
C GLU A 99 -9.08 -10.61 -15.07
N TYR A 100 -7.79 -10.33 -15.03
CA TYR A 100 -7.08 -9.85 -16.21
C TYR A 100 -5.93 -10.78 -16.55
N ALA A 101 -5.81 -11.11 -17.83
CA ALA A 101 -4.81 -12.08 -18.27
C ALA A 101 -3.39 -11.53 -18.19
N THR A 102 -3.23 -10.22 -18.37
CA THR A 102 -1.90 -9.62 -18.37
C THR A 102 -1.75 -8.71 -17.18
N PRO A 103 -0.51 -8.46 -16.77
CA PRO A 103 -0.27 -7.54 -15.65
C PRO A 103 -0.78 -6.13 -15.97
N ILE A 104 -1.20 -5.44 -14.95
CA ILE A 104 -1.61 -4.05 -15.07
C ILE A 104 -0.44 -3.18 -14.64
N ILE A 105 -0.11 -2.20 -15.47
CA ILE A 105 1.02 -1.31 -15.23
C ILE A 105 0.48 0.11 -15.16
N THR A 106 0.79 0.80 -14.07
CA THR A 106 0.24 2.11 -13.81
C THR A 106 1.08 3.21 -14.43
N SER A 107 0.58 4.44 -14.33
CA SER A 107 1.39 5.62 -14.61
C SER A 107 2.47 5.74 -13.52
N PRO A 108 3.46 6.63 -13.72
CA PRO A 108 4.58 6.70 -12.78
C PRO A 108 4.15 7.07 -11.37
N ILE A 109 4.80 6.45 -10.42
CA ILE A 109 4.55 6.69 -9.00
C ILE A 109 5.19 8.00 -8.61
N GLN A 110 4.40 8.87 -8.00
CA GLN A 110 4.88 10.18 -7.58
C GLN A 110 5.13 10.26 -6.10
N GLU A 111 4.35 9.53 -5.31
CA GLU A 111 4.43 9.63 -3.87
C GLU A 111 3.99 8.31 -3.24
N ILE A 112 4.64 7.95 -2.14
CA ILE A 112 4.32 6.72 -1.42
C ILE A 112 4.23 7.09 0.06
N ARG A 113 3.14 6.68 0.71
CA ARG A 113 2.97 6.85 2.15
C ARG A 113 2.56 5.53 2.76
N ASP A 114 3.06 5.27 3.95
CA ASP A 114 2.62 4.09 4.67
C ASP A 114 1.92 4.49 5.94
N TYR A 115 0.96 3.68 6.34
CA TYR A 115 0.18 3.87 7.54
C TYR A 115 0.27 2.60 8.37
N GLN A 116 0.74 2.74 9.59
CA GLN A 116 0.84 1.62 10.51
C GLN A 116 0.22 2.02 11.82
N THR A 117 -0.30 1.05 12.55
CA THR A 117 -0.90 1.37 13.85
C THR A 117 0.15 1.27 14.92
N ASP A 118 0.03 2.18 15.88
CA ASP A 118 0.92 2.20 17.02
C ASP A 118 0.69 1.00 17.93
N SER A 119 -0.48 0.42 17.81
CA SER A 119 -0.80 -0.75 18.62
C SER A 119 0.03 -1.96 18.25
N ASP A 120 0.70 -1.92 17.15
CA ASP A 120 1.65 -2.96 16.83
C ASP A 120 2.82 -2.96 17.75
N LEU A 121 3.01 -1.85 18.39
CA LEU A 121 4.03 -1.82 19.41
C LEU A 121 3.59 -2.74 20.50
N PRO A 122 4.48 -3.40 21.03
CA PRO A 122 4.14 -4.39 22.01
C PRO A 122 3.31 -3.85 23.10
N SER A 123 2.54 -3.68 23.23
CA SER A 123 1.77 -3.14 24.13
C SER A 123 0.57 -3.35 24.25
N LEU A 124 0.50 -3.31 23.86
CA LEU A 124 -0.50 -3.41 24.05
C LEU A 124 -1.19 -4.06 24.09
N ASN A 125 -0.91 -4.31 23.91
CA ASN A 125 -1.51 -4.98 24.09
C ASN A 125 -1.89 -5.51 24.46
N THR A 126 -1.69 -5.34 24.50
CA THR A 126 -1.87 -5.90 24.95
C THR A 126 -2.36 -6.41 25.15
N ASN A 127 -2.17 -6.29 25.16
CA ASN A 127 -2.48 -6.80 25.50
C ASN A 127 -2.90 -7.31 25.48
N ARG A 128 -2.62 -7.10 25.22
CA ARG A 128 -2.74 -7.59 25.22
C ARG A 128 -3.08 -8.10 25.35
N SER A 129 -2.96 -7.83 25.31
CA SER A 129 -2.98 -8.28 25.49
C SER A 129 -3.38 -8.63 25.52
N LEU A 130 -3.26 -8.26 25.47
CA LEU A 130 -3.36 -8.54 25.56
C LEU A 130 -3.71 -8.89 25.44
N SER A 131 -3.62 -8.50 25.38
CA SER A 131 -3.55 -8.91 25.46
C SER A 131 -3.60 -9.26 25.39
#